data_b906afa442c237a3fab3c7b3dd93a679
#
_entry.id   b906afa442c237a3fab3c7b3dd93a679
#
_cell.length_a   1.000
_cell.length_b   1.000
_cell.length_c   1.000
_cell.angle_alpha   90.00
_cell.angle_beta   90.00
_cell.angle_gamma   90.00
#
_symmetry.space_group_name_H-M   'P 1'
#
loop_
_entity.id
_entity.type
_entity.pdbx_description
1 polymer ?
#
loop_
_entity_poly.entity_id
_entity_poly.type
_entity_poly.pdbx_seq_one_letter_code
_entity_poly.pdbx_strand_id
1 'polypeptide(L)'
;MRKTIMEACNAVEREVDKVLSKFGAINEHAVSVLRDLIAEIETLKRELEEYPANYESTSAQHQELKLAMSKVRDTVHRLATEHRELHSTVSKVGKAIDRNFIADFASTSREDVFSGAEKTHLLNQVICQHFYRQGMLDIADELAAEAGIKTEEGRKEPFTELNYILDCLKQKNLEPALEWATKHKDALLAQSSSLEFKLHRLKFIRLVQQGPSKQSEAIMYARKHLPQFVSRYEKEVQSLMGTLLYLPNGIQSSPYSHLLDPTLWLEIHDVFTREACTLLGLSVDSPLSVCINAGITALPALLNIKQVMQQRQVTGIWNGKDELPIEIDLGKQSRYHSVFACPILRQQSTENNPPMKLVCGHVISRDALNKLTSANKNQFHSRLKCPYCPMDQNPEDARLIYF
;
A
#
# COMPACT_ATOMS: atom_id res chain seq x y z
N MET A 1 23.63 -15.82 15.10
CA MET A 1 22.54 -15.72 14.11
C MET A 1 21.36 -14.87 14.59
N ARG A 2 20.70 -15.15 15.75
CA ARG A 2 19.58 -14.31 16.28
C ARG A 2 19.95 -12.85 16.50
N LYS A 3 21.13 -12.55 17.01
CA LYS A 3 21.58 -11.17 17.25
C LYS A 3 21.74 -10.39 15.95
N THR A 4 22.25 -11.04 14.91
CA THR A 4 22.44 -10.43 13.57
C THR A 4 21.12 -10.15 12.84
N ILE A 5 20.11 -11.05 12.93
CA ILE A 5 18.78 -10.84 12.34
C ILE A 5 18.05 -9.71 13.06
N MET A 6 18.10 -9.68 14.39
CA MET A 6 17.50 -8.60 15.18
C MET A 6 18.14 -7.24 14.89
N GLU A 7 19.46 -7.20 14.72
CA GLU A 7 20.17 -5.98 14.30
C GLU A 7 19.76 -5.53 12.90
N ALA A 8 19.55 -6.48 11.97
CA ALA A 8 19.06 -6.20 10.63
C ALA A 8 17.63 -5.63 10.64
N CYS A 9 16.72 -6.24 11.41
CA CYS A 9 15.36 -5.73 11.59
C CYS A 9 15.36 -4.34 12.21
N ASN A 10 16.11 -4.12 13.29
CA ASN A 10 16.22 -2.81 13.96
C ASN A 10 16.82 -1.73 13.02
N ALA A 11 17.70 -2.11 12.09
CA ALA A 11 18.24 -1.18 11.11
C ALA A 11 17.17 -0.71 10.11
N VAL A 12 16.30 -1.61 9.65
CA VAL A 12 15.18 -1.28 8.78
C VAL A 12 14.12 -0.48 9.54
N GLU A 13 13.77 -0.88 10.75
CA GLU A 13 12.80 -0.21 11.62
C GLU A 13 13.17 1.26 11.83
N ARG A 14 14.44 1.56 12.13
CA ARG A 14 14.91 2.94 12.27
C ARG A 14 14.72 3.79 11.02
N GLU A 15 14.88 3.22 9.82
CA GLU A 15 14.63 3.95 8.58
C GLU A 15 13.11 4.14 8.34
N VAL A 16 12.29 3.17 8.72
CA VAL A 16 10.81 3.29 8.68
C VAL A 16 10.34 4.39 9.63
N ASP A 17 10.84 4.43 10.87
CA ASP A 17 10.51 5.48 11.87
C ASP A 17 10.83 6.88 11.36
N LYS A 18 11.97 7.04 10.66
CA LYS A 18 12.33 8.32 10.03
C LYS A 18 11.33 8.72 8.92
N VAL A 19 10.83 7.74 8.14
CA VAL A 19 9.80 8.00 7.12
C VAL A 19 8.51 8.43 7.78
N LEU A 20 8.05 7.73 8.81
CA LEU A 20 6.81 8.03 9.52
C LEU A 20 6.86 9.42 10.16
N SER A 21 7.95 9.73 10.87
CA SER A 21 8.16 11.04 11.49
C SER A 21 8.17 12.17 10.44
N LYS A 22 8.89 11.97 9.33
CA LYS A 22 8.97 12.97 8.27
C LYS A 22 7.65 13.14 7.54
N PHE A 23 6.93 12.05 7.30
CA PHE A 23 5.60 12.08 6.69
C PHE A 23 4.59 12.85 7.56
N GLY A 24 4.58 12.59 8.88
CA GLY A 24 3.74 13.31 9.83
C GLY A 24 4.01 14.82 9.80
N ALA A 25 5.28 15.22 9.89
CA ALA A 25 5.67 16.64 9.86
C ALA A 25 5.29 17.33 8.53
N ILE A 26 5.51 16.68 7.39
CA ILE A 26 5.12 17.22 6.06
C ILE A 26 3.60 17.33 5.96
N ASN A 27 2.86 16.33 6.43
CA ASN A 27 1.40 16.35 6.39
C ASN A 27 0.81 17.49 7.23
N GLU A 28 1.28 17.66 8.46
CA GLU A 28 0.85 18.74 9.34
C GLU A 28 1.17 20.11 8.73
N HIS A 29 2.39 20.28 8.21
CA HIS A 29 2.79 21.50 7.52
C HIS A 29 1.95 21.78 6.28
N ALA A 30 1.73 20.78 5.42
CA ALA A 30 0.91 20.89 4.22
C ALA A 30 -0.55 21.29 4.55
N VAL A 31 -1.16 20.64 5.54
CA VAL A 31 -2.53 20.94 5.98
C VAL A 31 -2.63 22.38 6.51
N SER A 32 -1.67 22.81 7.32
CA SER A 32 -1.66 24.18 7.85
C SER A 32 -1.55 25.22 6.72
N VAL A 33 -0.53 25.09 5.88
CA VAL A 33 -0.23 26.06 4.82
C VAL A 33 -1.35 26.11 3.77
N LEU A 34 -1.94 24.95 3.41
CA LEU A 34 -3.07 24.93 2.47
C LEU A 34 -4.33 25.55 3.08
N ARG A 35 -4.59 25.35 4.36
CA ARG A 35 -5.71 25.97 5.06
C ARG A 35 -5.59 27.50 5.08
N ASP A 36 -4.41 28.00 5.40
CA ASP A 36 -4.15 29.45 5.41
C ASP A 36 -4.31 30.05 4.01
N LEU A 37 -3.82 29.37 2.98
CA LEU A 37 -3.92 29.78 1.59
C LEU A 37 -5.38 29.78 1.11
N ILE A 38 -6.17 28.76 1.46
CA ILE A 38 -7.60 28.70 1.15
C ILE A 38 -8.33 29.87 1.79
N ALA A 39 -8.07 30.15 3.08
CA ALA A 39 -8.71 31.26 3.80
C ALA A 39 -8.39 32.63 3.14
N GLU A 40 -7.15 32.85 2.71
CA GLU A 40 -6.77 34.07 1.96
C GLU A 40 -7.54 34.17 0.63
N ILE A 41 -7.62 33.09 -0.14
CA ILE A 41 -8.32 33.06 -1.43
C ILE A 41 -9.84 33.26 -1.25
N GLU A 42 -10.43 32.64 -0.23
CA GLU A 42 -11.86 32.82 0.08
C GLU A 42 -12.19 34.25 0.50
N THR A 43 -11.27 34.91 1.21
CA THR A 43 -11.41 36.32 1.57
C THR A 43 -11.37 37.19 0.33
N LEU A 44 -10.38 37.03 -0.53
CA LEU A 44 -10.26 37.76 -1.80
C LEU A 44 -11.47 37.51 -2.71
N LYS A 45 -11.95 36.29 -2.80
CA LYS A 45 -13.16 35.94 -3.56
C LYS A 45 -14.38 36.71 -3.04
N ARG A 46 -14.58 36.75 -1.72
CA ARG A 46 -15.71 37.46 -1.08
C ARG A 46 -15.66 38.96 -1.37
N GLU A 47 -14.46 39.55 -1.27
CA GLU A 47 -14.25 40.96 -1.60
C GLU A 47 -14.57 41.28 -3.07
N LEU A 48 -14.24 40.40 -3.99
CA LEU A 48 -14.54 40.55 -5.41
C LEU A 48 -16.04 40.30 -5.73
N GLU A 49 -16.73 39.44 -4.99
CA GLU A 49 -18.17 39.16 -5.17
C GLU A 49 -19.07 40.31 -4.68
N GLU A 50 -18.58 41.25 -3.85
CA GLU A 50 -19.30 42.42 -3.41
C GLU A 50 -19.50 43.47 -4.54
N TYR A 51 -18.77 43.36 -5.64
CA TYR A 51 -18.89 44.27 -6.79
C TYR A 51 -19.88 43.75 -7.83
N PRO A 52 -20.59 44.68 -8.53
CA PRO A 52 -21.51 44.30 -9.60
C PRO A 52 -20.83 43.59 -10.76
N ALA A 53 -21.55 42.70 -11.45
CA ALA A 53 -20.99 41.89 -12.54
C ALA A 53 -20.34 42.67 -13.70
N ASN A 54 -20.65 43.98 -13.86
CA ASN A 54 -20.10 44.86 -14.88
C ASN A 54 -18.97 45.75 -14.34
N TYR A 55 -18.45 45.48 -13.18
CA TYR A 55 -17.37 46.26 -12.58
C TYR A 55 -16.02 45.91 -13.22
N GLU A 56 -15.34 46.92 -13.77
CA GLU A 56 -13.97 46.75 -14.24
C GLU A 56 -13.02 46.72 -13.03
N SER A 57 -12.31 45.64 -12.87
CA SER A 57 -11.37 45.43 -11.76
C SER A 57 -10.24 46.48 -11.80
N THR A 58 -9.92 47.03 -10.65
CA THR A 58 -8.86 48.04 -10.50
C THR A 58 -7.45 47.44 -10.66
N SER A 59 -6.47 48.28 -10.99
CA SER A 59 -5.05 47.85 -11.06
C SER A 59 -4.55 47.28 -9.74
N ALA A 60 -5.06 47.72 -8.58
CA ALA A 60 -4.73 47.19 -7.28
C ALA A 60 -5.25 45.75 -7.10
N GLN A 61 -6.52 45.51 -7.45
CA GLN A 61 -7.12 44.14 -7.39
C GLN A 61 -6.41 43.15 -8.32
N HIS A 62 -5.95 43.61 -9.50
CA HIS A 62 -5.12 42.82 -10.40
C HIS A 62 -3.76 42.46 -9.77
N GLN A 63 -3.16 43.37 -9.02
CA GLN A 63 -1.92 43.10 -8.30
C GLN A 63 -2.12 42.11 -7.17
N GLU A 64 -3.20 42.24 -6.39
CA GLU A 64 -3.55 41.28 -5.32
C GLU A 64 -3.80 39.88 -5.87
N LEU A 65 -4.53 39.76 -6.98
CA LEU A 65 -4.74 38.48 -7.65
C LEU A 65 -3.42 37.85 -8.13
N LYS A 66 -2.54 38.68 -8.73
CA LYS A 66 -1.20 38.19 -9.14
C LYS A 66 -0.36 37.73 -7.95
N LEU A 67 -0.44 38.43 -6.82
CA LEU A 67 0.26 38.08 -5.60
C LEU A 67 -0.28 36.74 -5.03
N ALA A 68 -1.61 36.56 -4.99
CA ALA A 68 -2.23 35.31 -4.58
C ALA A 68 -1.81 34.15 -5.49
N MET A 69 -1.83 34.34 -6.81
CA MET A 69 -1.36 33.32 -7.75
C MET A 69 0.13 32.96 -7.55
N SER A 70 0.99 33.96 -7.24
CA SER A 70 2.40 33.70 -6.92
C SER A 70 2.52 32.87 -5.64
N LYS A 71 1.79 33.23 -4.56
CA LYS A 71 1.77 32.46 -3.31
C LYS A 71 1.33 31.01 -3.51
N VAL A 72 0.29 30.79 -4.36
CA VAL A 72 -0.13 29.43 -4.72
C VAL A 72 1.01 28.65 -5.37
N ARG A 73 1.65 29.26 -6.38
CA ARG A 73 2.76 28.63 -7.13
C ARG A 73 3.93 28.28 -6.20
N ASP A 74 4.33 29.23 -5.36
CA ASP A 74 5.46 29.07 -4.44
C ASP A 74 5.16 27.99 -3.39
N THR A 75 3.91 27.95 -2.88
CA THR A 75 3.44 26.94 -1.95
C THR A 75 3.47 25.53 -2.58
N VAL A 76 2.92 25.38 -3.78
CA VAL A 76 2.95 24.10 -4.51
C VAL A 76 4.39 23.66 -4.78
N HIS A 77 5.27 24.57 -5.17
CA HIS A 77 6.68 24.26 -5.43
C HIS A 77 7.40 23.78 -4.17
N ARG A 78 7.15 24.44 -3.02
CA ARG A 78 7.70 24.05 -1.72
C ARG A 78 7.21 22.67 -1.28
N LEU A 79 5.89 22.44 -1.33
CA LEU A 79 5.31 21.14 -0.99
C LEU A 79 5.82 20.02 -1.90
N ALA A 80 5.98 20.29 -3.20
CA ALA A 80 6.57 19.33 -4.14
C ALA A 80 8.05 19.00 -3.80
N THR A 81 8.78 19.96 -3.26
CA THR A 81 10.16 19.75 -2.82
C THR A 81 10.22 18.90 -1.55
N GLU A 82 9.39 19.19 -0.56
CA GLU A 82 9.25 18.40 0.66
C GLU A 82 8.84 16.96 0.36
N HIS A 83 7.89 16.78 -0.54
CA HIS A 83 7.45 15.45 -1.00
C HIS A 83 8.60 14.67 -1.69
N ARG A 84 9.42 15.35 -2.51
CA ARG A 84 10.61 14.74 -3.12
C ARG A 84 11.63 14.29 -2.09
N GLU A 85 11.83 15.07 -1.04
CA GLU A 85 12.70 14.70 0.07
C GLU A 85 12.15 13.51 0.86
N LEU A 86 10.81 13.39 1.01
CA LEU A 86 10.18 12.22 1.60
C LEU A 86 10.49 10.96 0.78
N HIS A 87 10.37 11.01 -0.54
CA HIS A 87 10.74 9.89 -1.42
C HIS A 87 12.20 9.47 -1.25
N SER A 88 13.12 10.42 -1.05
CA SER A 88 14.51 10.11 -0.71
C SER A 88 14.61 9.30 0.58
N THR A 89 13.80 9.61 1.58
CA THR A 89 13.80 8.88 2.86
C THR A 89 13.19 7.48 2.70
N VAL A 90 12.11 7.35 1.95
CA VAL A 90 11.50 6.05 1.62
C VAL A 90 12.49 5.14 0.87
N SER A 91 13.21 5.68 -0.11
CA SER A 91 14.23 4.93 -0.85
C SER A 91 15.33 4.35 0.05
N LYS A 92 15.63 4.99 1.20
CA LYS A 92 16.61 4.46 2.17
C LYS A 92 16.12 3.20 2.88
N VAL A 93 14.81 3.05 3.06
CA VAL A 93 14.23 1.82 3.63
C VAL A 93 14.51 0.63 2.72
N GLY A 94 14.23 0.74 1.41
CA GLY A 94 14.55 -0.31 0.44
C GLY A 94 16.04 -0.68 0.46
N LYS A 95 16.91 0.32 0.48
CA LYS A 95 18.36 0.10 0.57
C LYS A 95 18.80 -0.53 1.89
N ALA A 96 18.13 -0.23 2.99
CA ALA A 96 18.39 -0.88 4.27
C ALA A 96 17.99 -2.36 4.23
N ILE A 97 16.88 -2.70 3.57
CA ILE A 97 16.46 -4.08 3.31
C ILE A 97 17.52 -4.80 2.49
N ASP A 98 17.89 -4.24 1.33
CA ASP A 98 18.90 -4.84 0.43
C ASP A 98 20.25 -5.11 1.09
N ARG A 99 20.69 -4.23 2.01
CA ARG A 99 21.97 -4.39 2.72
C ARG A 99 21.91 -5.43 3.84
N ASN A 100 20.78 -5.56 4.52
CA ASN A 100 20.67 -6.37 5.71
C ASN A 100 20.09 -7.76 5.44
N PHE A 101 19.33 -7.92 4.34
CA PHE A 101 18.71 -9.19 3.96
C PHE A 101 19.26 -9.68 2.63
N ILE A 102 20.54 -10.05 2.64
CA ILE A 102 21.23 -10.56 1.45
C ILE A 102 20.75 -12.00 1.19
N ALA A 103 20.31 -12.26 -0.03
CA ALA A 103 19.99 -13.62 -0.47
C ALA A 103 21.24 -14.48 -0.54
N ASP A 104 21.24 -15.61 0.18
CA ASP A 104 22.29 -16.63 0.13
C ASP A 104 21.73 -17.91 -0.49
N PHE A 105 21.76 -17.96 -1.82
CA PHE A 105 21.23 -19.10 -2.56
C PHE A 105 22.05 -20.38 -2.31
N ALA A 106 23.32 -20.28 -1.98
CA ALA A 106 24.16 -21.43 -1.69
C ALA A 106 23.76 -22.11 -0.37
N SER A 107 23.40 -21.31 0.65
CA SER A 107 22.94 -21.86 1.93
C SER A 107 21.50 -22.37 1.85
N THR A 108 20.64 -21.79 1.02
CA THR A 108 19.23 -22.20 0.88
C THR A 108 19.06 -23.44 0.01
N SER A 109 20.03 -23.79 -0.84
CA SER A 109 20.01 -25.01 -1.67
C SER A 109 20.48 -26.27 -0.94
N ARG A 110 20.92 -26.16 0.31
CA ARG A 110 21.38 -27.29 1.11
C ARG A 110 20.19 -28.09 1.64
N GLU A 111 20.33 -29.43 1.64
CA GLU A 111 19.29 -30.34 2.15
C GLU A 111 19.01 -30.13 3.66
N ASP A 112 20.01 -29.66 4.41
CA ASP A 112 19.94 -29.45 5.86
C ASP A 112 19.47 -28.04 6.25
N VAL A 113 18.87 -27.27 5.33
CA VAL A 113 18.51 -25.86 5.55
C VAL A 113 17.56 -25.68 6.73
N PHE A 114 16.64 -26.61 6.95
CA PHE A 114 15.68 -26.62 8.06
C PHE A 114 16.09 -27.52 9.24
N SER A 115 17.27 -28.15 9.19
CA SER A 115 17.76 -29.01 10.26
C SER A 115 18.29 -28.18 11.44
N GLY A 116 18.12 -28.74 12.66
CA GLY A 116 18.56 -28.09 13.90
C GLY A 116 17.40 -27.56 14.74
N ALA A 117 17.47 -27.78 16.04
CA ALA A 117 16.38 -27.50 17.01
C ALA A 117 15.88 -26.03 16.95
N GLU A 118 16.78 -25.05 16.78
CA GLU A 118 16.40 -23.64 16.71
C GLU A 118 15.58 -23.32 15.44
N LYS A 119 15.97 -23.88 14.29
CA LYS A 119 15.25 -23.65 13.02
C LYS A 119 13.91 -24.35 13.01
N THR A 120 13.86 -25.59 13.53
CA THR A 120 12.59 -26.32 13.69
C THR A 120 11.64 -25.58 14.63
N HIS A 121 12.14 -25.04 15.75
CA HIS A 121 11.33 -24.26 16.67
C HIS A 121 10.77 -22.99 16.00
N LEU A 122 11.61 -22.25 15.24
CA LEU A 122 11.16 -21.08 14.48
C LEU A 122 10.11 -21.44 13.42
N LEU A 123 10.32 -22.54 12.69
CA LEU A 123 9.37 -23.02 11.69
C LEU A 123 8.01 -23.36 12.35
N ASN A 124 8.03 -24.07 13.47
CA ASN A 124 6.81 -24.38 14.22
C ASN A 124 6.11 -23.12 14.71
N GLN A 125 6.84 -22.09 15.18
CA GLN A 125 6.25 -20.79 15.54
C GLN A 125 5.54 -20.14 14.37
N VAL A 126 6.16 -20.13 13.18
CA VAL A 126 5.57 -19.53 11.97
C VAL A 126 4.31 -20.31 11.54
N ILE A 127 4.34 -21.64 11.64
CA ILE A 127 3.17 -22.49 11.33
C ILE A 127 2.05 -22.26 12.34
N CYS A 128 2.34 -22.21 13.65
CA CYS A 128 1.34 -21.90 14.68
C CYS A 128 0.68 -20.53 14.42
N GLN A 129 1.47 -19.48 14.15
CA GLN A 129 0.92 -18.16 13.83
C GLN A 129 0.04 -18.18 12.59
N HIS A 130 0.39 -18.99 11.59
CA HIS A 130 -0.45 -19.18 10.42
C HIS A 130 -1.80 -19.82 10.79
N PHE A 131 -1.80 -20.89 11.58
CA PHE A 131 -3.04 -21.52 12.01
C PHE A 131 -3.93 -20.60 12.87
N TYR A 132 -3.36 -19.82 13.80
CA TYR A 132 -4.13 -18.81 14.52
C TYR A 132 -4.82 -17.80 13.60
N ARG A 133 -4.14 -17.33 12.55
CA ARG A 133 -4.72 -16.41 11.56
C ARG A 133 -5.81 -17.06 10.71
N GLN A 134 -5.71 -18.37 10.45
CA GLN A 134 -6.71 -19.13 9.70
C GLN A 134 -7.92 -19.56 10.54
N GLY A 135 -7.92 -19.27 11.84
CA GLY A 135 -9.00 -19.68 12.76
C GLY A 135 -8.91 -21.13 13.22
N MET A 136 -7.82 -21.83 12.90
CA MET A 136 -7.57 -23.22 13.32
C MET A 136 -6.95 -23.25 14.71
N LEU A 137 -7.70 -22.72 15.72
CA LEU A 137 -7.17 -22.47 17.05
C LEU A 137 -6.72 -23.77 17.75
N ASP A 138 -7.53 -24.82 17.66
CA ASP A 138 -7.25 -26.11 18.31
C ASP A 138 -5.97 -26.75 17.75
N ILE A 139 -5.80 -26.73 16.42
CA ILE A 139 -4.60 -27.26 15.76
C ILE A 139 -3.36 -26.44 16.13
N ALA A 140 -3.51 -25.12 16.22
CA ALA A 140 -2.42 -24.25 16.63
C ALA A 140 -1.99 -24.53 18.08
N ASP A 141 -2.95 -24.76 18.99
CA ASP A 141 -2.69 -25.07 20.40
C ASP A 141 -2.00 -26.45 20.56
N GLU A 142 -2.46 -27.47 19.83
CA GLU A 142 -1.82 -28.79 19.84
C GLU A 142 -0.39 -28.70 19.32
N LEU A 143 -0.16 -28.06 18.21
CA LEU A 143 1.19 -27.87 17.66
C LEU A 143 2.10 -27.05 18.61
N ALA A 144 1.56 -26.03 19.27
CA ALA A 144 2.31 -25.25 20.25
C ALA A 144 2.73 -26.08 21.45
N ALA A 145 1.83 -26.97 21.95
CA ALA A 145 2.10 -27.88 23.04
C ALA A 145 3.18 -28.91 22.67
N GLU A 146 3.06 -29.56 21.50
CA GLU A 146 4.03 -30.50 20.96
C GLU A 146 5.42 -29.90 20.75
N ALA A 147 5.46 -28.70 20.20
CA ALA A 147 6.71 -28.00 19.89
C ALA A 147 7.32 -27.27 21.10
N GLY A 148 6.67 -27.29 22.27
CA GLY A 148 7.14 -26.58 23.47
C GLY A 148 7.18 -25.04 23.27
N ILE A 149 6.32 -24.49 22.43
CA ILE A 149 6.23 -23.06 22.16
C ILE A 149 5.45 -22.41 23.31
N LYS A 150 6.10 -21.51 24.04
CA LYS A 150 5.42 -20.69 25.02
C LYS A 150 4.56 -19.66 24.28
N THR A 151 3.28 -19.91 24.21
CA THR A 151 2.30 -18.94 23.73
C THR A 151 2.19 -17.82 24.77
N GLU A 152 2.63 -16.62 24.41
CA GLU A 152 2.33 -15.44 25.21
C GLU A 152 0.81 -15.26 25.17
N GLU A 153 0.15 -15.37 26.35
CA GLU A 153 -1.31 -15.37 26.47
C GLU A 153 -1.99 -14.18 25.76
N GLY A 154 -1.33 -13.02 25.70
CA GLY A 154 -1.86 -11.82 25.02
C GLY A 154 -1.86 -11.87 23.49
N ARG A 155 -1.24 -12.84 22.83
CA ARG A 155 -1.22 -12.95 21.35
C ARG A 155 -2.37 -13.76 20.77
N LYS A 156 -3.05 -14.55 21.59
CA LYS A 156 -4.15 -15.45 21.16
C LYS A 156 -5.50 -14.71 21.13
N GLU A 157 -5.77 -13.87 22.11
CA GLU A 157 -7.07 -13.19 22.28
C GLU A 157 -7.53 -12.39 21.05
N PRO A 158 -6.68 -11.55 20.39
CA PRO A 158 -7.10 -10.80 19.22
C PRO A 158 -7.53 -11.68 18.05
N PHE A 159 -6.88 -12.84 17.88
CA PHE A 159 -7.26 -13.79 16.84
C PHE A 159 -8.54 -14.54 17.15
N THR A 160 -8.81 -14.79 18.42
CA THR A 160 -10.07 -15.43 18.87
C THR A 160 -11.25 -14.53 18.57
N GLU A 161 -11.18 -13.24 18.92
CA GLU A 161 -12.21 -12.24 18.59
C GLU A 161 -12.38 -12.09 17.09
N LEU A 162 -11.27 -11.97 16.34
CA LEU A 162 -11.28 -11.87 14.88
C LEU A 162 -12.00 -13.06 14.24
N ASN A 163 -11.62 -14.29 14.60
CA ASN A 163 -12.19 -15.50 14.01
C ASN A 163 -13.66 -15.68 14.37
N TYR A 164 -14.05 -15.37 15.62
CA TYR A 164 -15.45 -15.36 16.02
C TYR A 164 -16.29 -14.44 15.15
N ILE A 165 -15.83 -13.21 14.91
CA ILE A 165 -16.55 -12.24 14.06
C ILE A 165 -16.61 -12.72 12.62
N LEU A 166 -15.51 -13.27 12.07
CA LEU A 166 -15.49 -13.82 10.72
C LEU A 166 -16.47 -14.99 10.53
N ASP A 167 -16.59 -15.87 11.52
CA ASP A 167 -17.56 -16.97 11.48
C ASP A 167 -18.99 -16.46 11.57
N CYS A 168 -19.24 -15.43 12.37
CA CYS A 168 -20.54 -14.75 12.40
C CYS A 168 -20.87 -14.12 11.03
N LEU A 169 -19.91 -13.49 10.36
CA LEU A 169 -20.08 -12.93 9.02
C LEU A 169 -20.38 -14.01 7.96
N LYS A 170 -19.73 -15.18 8.01
CA LYS A 170 -20.06 -16.35 7.18
C LYS A 170 -21.49 -16.81 7.36
N GLN A 171 -22.00 -16.75 8.60
CA GLN A 171 -23.40 -17.04 8.96
C GLN A 171 -24.34 -15.87 8.66
N LYS A 172 -23.86 -14.82 8.01
CA LYS A 172 -24.60 -13.59 7.70
C LYS A 172 -25.08 -12.83 8.94
N ASN A 173 -24.42 -12.98 10.08
CA ASN A 173 -24.66 -12.20 11.29
C ASN A 173 -23.69 -11.00 11.33
N LEU A 174 -24.24 -9.78 11.24
CA LEU A 174 -23.48 -8.52 11.21
C LEU A 174 -23.26 -7.89 12.58
N GLU A 175 -24.01 -8.33 13.60
CA GLU A 175 -24.01 -7.64 14.91
C GLU A 175 -22.61 -7.56 15.54
N PRO A 176 -21.86 -8.68 15.69
CA PRO A 176 -20.53 -8.61 16.29
C PRO A 176 -19.55 -7.72 15.52
N ALA A 177 -19.66 -7.71 14.17
CA ALA A 177 -18.80 -6.86 13.34
C ALA A 177 -19.16 -5.36 13.49
N LEU A 178 -20.44 -5.03 13.65
CA LEU A 178 -20.90 -3.65 13.90
C LEU A 178 -20.47 -3.17 15.29
N GLU A 179 -20.57 -4.00 16.32
CA GLU A 179 -20.09 -3.70 17.65
C GLU A 179 -18.58 -3.45 17.66
N TRP A 180 -17.82 -4.32 16.98
CA TRP A 180 -16.39 -4.17 16.83
C TRP A 180 -16.02 -2.88 16.09
N ALA A 181 -16.69 -2.56 14.97
CA ALA A 181 -16.48 -1.34 14.22
C ALA A 181 -16.79 -0.07 15.05
N THR A 182 -17.80 -0.13 15.88
CA THR A 182 -18.16 0.96 16.80
C THR A 182 -17.10 1.16 17.88
N LYS A 183 -16.57 0.06 18.45
CA LYS A 183 -15.50 0.09 19.45
C LYS A 183 -14.19 0.69 18.90
N HIS A 184 -13.88 0.44 17.62
CA HIS A 184 -12.66 0.90 16.98
C HIS A 184 -12.87 2.08 16.02
N LYS A 185 -13.96 2.82 16.19
CA LYS A 185 -14.39 3.88 15.27
C LYS A 185 -13.33 4.92 14.98
N ASP A 186 -12.63 5.43 15.98
CA ASP A 186 -11.63 6.48 15.82
C ASP A 186 -10.43 6.01 15.00
N ALA A 187 -9.98 4.77 15.23
CA ALA A 187 -8.89 4.17 14.47
C ALA A 187 -9.28 3.90 13.01
N LEU A 188 -10.50 3.41 12.77
CA LEU A 188 -11.05 3.21 11.42
C LEU A 188 -11.22 4.53 10.66
N LEU A 189 -11.64 5.59 11.33
CA LEU A 189 -11.72 6.94 10.75
C LEU A 189 -10.34 7.49 10.38
N ALA A 190 -9.34 7.33 11.25
CA ALA A 190 -7.95 7.73 10.99
C ALA A 190 -7.38 7.03 9.74
N GLN A 191 -7.74 5.77 9.52
CA GLN A 191 -7.35 4.99 8.34
C GLN A 191 -8.24 5.25 7.12
N SER A 192 -9.23 6.14 7.23
CA SER A 192 -10.21 6.36 6.17
C SER A 192 -10.93 5.08 5.71
N SER A 193 -11.16 4.14 6.62
CA SER A 193 -11.78 2.85 6.35
C SER A 193 -13.20 2.97 5.81
N SER A 194 -13.58 2.05 4.92
CA SER A 194 -14.94 1.91 4.39
C SER A 194 -15.78 0.86 5.12
N LEU A 195 -15.21 0.18 6.12
CA LEU A 195 -15.81 -0.97 6.77
C LEU A 195 -17.14 -0.64 7.42
N GLU A 196 -17.20 0.40 8.26
CA GLU A 196 -18.41 0.79 8.99
C GLU A 196 -19.57 1.09 8.02
N PHE A 197 -19.30 1.85 6.95
CA PHE A 197 -20.30 2.12 5.92
C PHE A 197 -20.79 0.84 5.24
N LYS A 198 -19.90 -0.07 4.86
CA LYS A 198 -20.25 -1.33 4.18
C LYS A 198 -21.08 -2.25 5.08
N LEU A 199 -20.78 -2.32 6.38
CA LEU A 199 -21.57 -3.06 7.35
C LEU A 199 -22.99 -2.47 7.47
N HIS A 200 -23.12 -1.15 7.62
CA HIS A 200 -24.41 -0.48 7.67
C HIS A 200 -25.20 -0.63 6.36
N ARG A 201 -24.53 -0.59 5.21
CA ARG A 201 -25.12 -0.89 3.90
C ARG A 201 -25.77 -2.27 3.87
N LEU A 202 -25.06 -3.31 4.25
CA LEU A 202 -25.61 -4.67 4.27
C LEU A 202 -26.74 -4.84 5.28
N LYS A 203 -26.63 -4.23 6.46
CA LYS A 203 -27.70 -4.29 7.46
C LYS A 203 -28.99 -3.64 6.93
N PHE A 204 -28.86 -2.47 6.29
CA PHE A 204 -29.99 -1.79 5.64
C PHE A 204 -30.61 -2.64 4.53
N ILE A 205 -29.82 -3.22 3.64
CA ILE A 205 -30.29 -4.08 2.55
C ILE A 205 -31.03 -5.30 3.12
N ARG A 206 -30.52 -5.92 4.18
CA ARG A 206 -31.23 -7.04 4.85
C ARG A 206 -32.61 -6.64 5.38
N LEU A 207 -32.75 -5.43 5.94
CA LEU A 207 -34.06 -4.92 6.38
C LEU A 207 -34.99 -4.73 5.20
N VAL A 208 -34.50 -4.16 4.10
CA VAL A 208 -35.28 -3.94 2.88
C VAL A 208 -35.69 -5.27 2.23
N GLN A 209 -34.84 -6.30 2.26
CA GLN A 209 -35.16 -7.67 1.76
C GLN A 209 -36.31 -8.34 2.51
N GLN A 210 -36.59 -7.94 3.74
CA GLN A 210 -37.71 -8.49 4.53
C GLN A 210 -39.08 -7.95 4.08
N GLY A 211 -39.09 -7.04 3.10
CA GLY A 211 -40.30 -6.54 2.46
C GLY A 211 -40.97 -5.36 3.15
N PRO A 212 -42.20 -5.01 2.72
CA PRO A 212 -42.88 -3.79 3.16
C PRO A 212 -43.14 -3.69 4.66
N SER A 213 -43.26 -4.84 5.33
CA SER A 213 -43.47 -4.89 6.78
C SER A 213 -42.34 -4.27 7.60
N LYS A 214 -41.12 -4.27 7.03
CA LYS A 214 -39.91 -3.72 7.69
C LYS A 214 -39.49 -2.35 7.14
N GLN A 215 -40.29 -1.73 6.29
CA GLN A 215 -39.99 -0.44 5.67
C GLN A 215 -39.70 0.66 6.71
N SER A 216 -40.55 0.78 7.72
CA SER A 216 -40.38 1.79 8.79
C SER A 216 -39.07 1.57 9.55
N GLU A 217 -38.73 0.33 9.85
CA GLU A 217 -37.49 -0.02 10.54
C GLU A 217 -36.25 0.30 9.66
N ALA A 218 -36.31 -0.01 8.39
CA ALA A 218 -35.26 0.34 7.43
C ALA A 218 -35.06 1.87 7.33
N ILE A 219 -36.13 2.64 7.26
CA ILE A 219 -36.05 4.11 7.21
C ILE A 219 -35.48 4.67 8.52
N MET A 220 -35.92 4.17 9.68
CA MET A 220 -35.39 4.59 10.98
C MET A 220 -33.90 4.26 11.09
N TYR A 221 -33.51 3.07 10.66
CA TYR A 221 -32.10 2.64 10.62
C TYR A 221 -31.25 3.55 9.73
N ALA A 222 -31.73 3.84 8.52
CA ALA A 222 -31.06 4.74 7.61
C ALA A 222 -30.87 6.14 8.19
N ARG A 223 -31.92 6.72 8.77
CA ARG A 223 -31.86 8.05 9.43
C ARG A 223 -30.87 8.11 10.59
N LYS A 224 -30.71 7.01 11.32
CA LYS A 224 -29.81 6.95 12.46
C LYS A 224 -28.34 6.78 12.06
N HIS A 225 -28.06 5.95 11.05
CA HIS A 225 -26.69 5.49 10.80
C HIS A 225 -26.06 6.00 9.50
N LEU A 226 -26.84 6.35 8.46
CA LEU A 226 -26.28 6.75 7.16
C LEU A 226 -25.87 8.23 7.02
N PRO A 227 -26.42 9.21 7.78
CA PRO A 227 -26.10 10.63 7.57
C PRO A 227 -24.61 10.95 7.70
N GLN A 228 -23.90 10.28 8.61
CA GLN A 228 -22.45 10.47 8.82
C GLN A 228 -21.60 10.09 7.59
N PHE A 229 -22.13 9.28 6.69
CA PHE A 229 -21.42 8.81 5.51
C PHE A 229 -21.78 9.56 4.23
N VAL A 230 -22.78 10.44 4.25
CA VAL A 230 -23.25 11.14 3.03
C VAL A 230 -22.16 11.94 2.38
N SER A 231 -21.33 12.66 3.14
CA SER A 231 -20.25 13.47 2.59
C SER A 231 -19.23 12.67 1.75
N ARG A 232 -19.06 11.37 2.05
CA ARG A 232 -18.06 10.51 1.42
C ARG A 232 -18.66 9.52 0.41
N TYR A 233 -19.89 9.05 0.67
CA TYR A 233 -20.58 7.99 -0.08
C TYR A 233 -21.96 8.43 -0.55
N GLU A 234 -22.09 9.67 -1.05
CA GLU A 234 -23.36 10.27 -1.44
C GLU A 234 -24.14 9.42 -2.45
N LYS A 235 -23.49 8.99 -3.53
CA LYS A 235 -24.12 8.20 -4.60
C LYS A 235 -24.60 6.83 -4.12
N GLU A 236 -23.80 6.19 -3.28
CA GLU A 236 -24.13 4.90 -2.70
C GLU A 236 -25.32 5.04 -1.73
N VAL A 237 -25.34 6.08 -0.91
CA VAL A 237 -26.48 6.36 0.00
C VAL A 237 -27.73 6.68 -0.80
N GLN A 238 -27.65 7.46 -1.88
CA GLN A 238 -28.78 7.72 -2.77
C GLN A 238 -29.31 6.41 -3.40
N SER A 239 -28.42 5.54 -3.85
CA SER A 239 -28.80 4.23 -4.39
C SER A 239 -29.50 3.35 -3.35
N LEU A 240 -29.01 3.35 -2.10
CA LEU A 240 -29.66 2.65 -0.99
C LEU A 240 -31.07 3.20 -0.72
N MET A 241 -31.24 4.52 -0.68
CA MET A 241 -32.56 5.13 -0.50
C MET A 241 -33.51 4.82 -1.67
N GLY A 242 -32.98 4.77 -2.88
CA GLY A 242 -33.74 4.38 -4.08
C GLY A 242 -34.35 2.98 -4.02
N THR A 243 -33.75 2.05 -3.27
CA THR A 243 -34.30 0.69 -3.09
C THR A 243 -35.67 0.68 -2.40
N LEU A 244 -35.95 1.69 -1.55
CA LEU A 244 -37.24 1.80 -0.83
C LEU A 244 -38.42 1.98 -1.78
N LEU A 245 -38.21 2.55 -2.96
CA LEU A 245 -39.26 2.73 -3.99
C LEU A 245 -39.72 1.39 -4.58
N TYR A 246 -38.88 0.38 -4.54
CA TYR A 246 -39.14 -0.94 -5.15
C TYR A 246 -39.58 -1.98 -4.11
N LEU A 247 -39.76 -1.61 -2.85
CA LEU A 247 -40.21 -2.53 -1.80
C LEU A 247 -41.50 -3.31 -2.13
N PRO A 248 -42.53 -2.68 -2.72
CA PRO A 248 -43.80 -3.40 -3.02
C PRO A 248 -43.58 -4.50 -4.09
N ASN A 249 -42.69 -4.29 -5.04
CA ASN A 249 -42.44 -5.17 -6.18
C ASN A 249 -41.24 -6.09 -6.01
N GLY A 250 -40.50 -5.91 -4.90
CA GLY A 250 -39.25 -6.61 -4.65
C GLY A 250 -38.04 -5.97 -5.34
N ILE A 251 -36.90 -5.92 -4.65
CA ILE A 251 -35.66 -5.30 -5.14
C ILE A 251 -35.05 -6.11 -6.29
N GLN A 252 -35.33 -7.40 -6.37
CA GLN A 252 -34.73 -8.30 -7.38
C GLN A 252 -35.04 -7.88 -8.82
N SER A 253 -36.21 -7.29 -9.06
CA SER A 253 -36.63 -6.77 -10.36
C SER A 253 -36.28 -5.30 -10.59
N SER A 254 -35.54 -4.68 -9.66
CA SER A 254 -35.17 -3.27 -9.71
C SER A 254 -33.78 -3.03 -10.30
N PRO A 255 -33.45 -1.82 -10.75
CA PRO A 255 -32.11 -1.42 -11.13
C PRO A 255 -31.05 -1.61 -10.02
N TYR A 256 -31.51 -1.81 -8.78
CA TYR A 256 -30.68 -2.00 -7.58
C TYR A 256 -30.43 -3.46 -7.22
N SER A 257 -30.75 -4.41 -8.11
CA SER A 257 -30.56 -5.86 -7.90
C SER A 257 -29.10 -6.24 -7.59
N HIS A 258 -28.13 -5.47 -8.11
CA HIS A 258 -26.71 -5.65 -7.81
C HIS A 258 -26.36 -5.48 -6.31
N LEU A 259 -27.17 -4.78 -5.53
CA LEU A 259 -27.00 -4.66 -4.09
C LEU A 259 -27.37 -5.94 -3.31
N LEU A 260 -27.97 -6.90 -3.98
CA LEU A 260 -28.30 -8.23 -3.43
C LEU A 260 -27.23 -9.28 -3.70
N ASP A 261 -26.16 -8.92 -4.40
CA ASP A 261 -25.09 -9.84 -4.79
C ASP A 261 -24.44 -10.49 -3.55
N PRO A 262 -24.39 -11.84 -3.50
CA PRO A 262 -23.71 -12.55 -2.43
C PRO A 262 -22.23 -12.18 -2.27
N THR A 263 -21.59 -11.71 -3.34
CA THR A 263 -20.17 -11.28 -3.30
C THR A 263 -19.92 -10.13 -2.32
N LEU A 264 -20.94 -9.33 -2.01
CA LEU A 264 -20.83 -8.27 -1.00
C LEU A 264 -20.51 -8.80 0.41
N TRP A 265 -20.89 -10.03 0.70
CA TRP A 265 -20.52 -10.67 1.97
C TRP A 265 -19.06 -11.11 1.99
N LEU A 266 -18.54 -11.59 0.86
CA LEU A 266 -17.12 -11.89 0.72
C LEU A 266 -16.29 -10.61 0.79
N GLU A 267 -16.75 -9.55 0.13
CA GLU A 267 -16.11 -8.24 0.21
C GLU A 267 -15.98 -7.75 1.67
N ILE A 268 -17.02 -7.87 2.46
CA ILE A 268 -16.98 -7.46 3.87
C ILE A 268 -16.05 -8.35 4.70
N HIS A 269 -16.06 -9.64 4.47
CA HIS A 269 -15.13 -10.58 5.13
C HIS A 269 -13.68 -10.16 4.89
N ASP A 270 -13.32 -9.87 3.62
CA ASP A 270 -11.97 -9.45 3.25
C ASP A 270 -11.59 -8.08 3.83
N VAL A 271 -12.51 -7.11 3.76
CA VAL A 271 -12.29 -5.77 4.32
C VAL A 271 -12.15 -5.84 5.83
N PHE A 272 -13.01 -6.59 6.53
CA PHE A 272 -12.93 -6.77 7.97
C PHE A 272 -11.59 -7.41 8.39
N THR A 273 -11.18 -8.49 7.71
CA THR A 273 -9.91 -9.15 7.99
C THR A 273 -8.73 -8.19 7.82
N ARG A 274 -8.73 -7.40 6.75
CA ARG A 274 -7.68 -6.42 6.48
C ARG A 274 -7.60 -5.36 7.55
N GLU A 275 -8.74 -4.74 7.87
CA GLU A 275 -8.79 -3.66 8.87
C GLU A 275 -8.43 -4.18 10.27
N ALA A 276 -8.93 -5.34 10.67
CA ALA A 276 -8.60 -5.94 11.96
C ALA A 276 -7.11 -6.29 12.06
N CYS A 277 -6.52 -6.91 11.03
CA CYS A 277 -5.09 -7.18 11.00
C CYS A 277 -4.27 -5.88 11.04
N THR A 278 -4.69 -4.83 10.32
CA THR A 278 -4.01 -3.54 10.30
C THR A 278 -4.01 -2.89 11.69
N LEU A 279 -5.13 -2.95 12.41
CA LEU A 279 -5.22 -2.42 13.79
C LEU A 279 -4.33 -3.20 14.77
N LEU A 280 -4.09 -4.47 14.51
CA LEU A 280 -3.15 -5.31 15.27
C LEU A 280 -1.68 -5.11 14.85
N GLY A 281 -1.40 -4.26 13.88
CA GLY A 281 -0.06 -4.09 13.31
C GLY A 281 0.43 -5.31 12.52
N LEU A 282 -0.49 -6.13 12.02
CA LEU A 282 -0.19 -7.36 11.31
C LEU A 282 -0.48 -7.23 9.81
N SER A 283 0.30 -7.94 8.99
CA SER A 283 -0.06 -8.12 7.57
C SER A 283 -1.28 -9.02 7.43
N VAL A 284 -2.08 -8.81 6.38
CA VAL A 284 -3.27 -9.64 6.09
C VAL A 284 -2.86 -11.10 5.86
N ASP A 285 -1.87 -11.29 4.99
CA ASP A 285 -1.31 -12.61 4.73
C ASP A 285 -0.23 -12.97 5.76
N SER A 286 -0.25 -14.23 6.21
CA SER A 286 0.82 -14.71 7.08
C SER A 286 2.14 -14.80 6.32
N PRO A 287 3.31 -14.63 6.99
CA PRO A 287 4.60 -14.82 6.36
C PRO A 287 4.74 -16.18 5.66
N LEU A 288 4.14 -17.24 6.24
CA LEU A 288 4.11 -18.56 5.64
C LEU A 288 3.35 -18.58 4.32
N SER A 289 2.14 -17.99 4.27
CA SER A 289 1.36 -17.89 3.03
C SER A 289 2.11 -17.14 1.93
N VAL A 290 2.73 -16.01 2.29
CA VAL A 290 3.51 -15.20 1.34
C VAL A 290 4.67 -16.01 0.76
N CYS A 291 5.46 -16.69 1.61
CA CYS A 291 6.59 -17.51 1.18
C CYS A 291 6.15 -18.68 0.30
N ILE A 292 5.09 -19.39 0.68
CA ILE A 292 4.58 -20.54 -0.08
C ILE A 292 4.03 -20.08 -1.43
N ASN A 293 3.24 -19.02 -1.48
CA ASN A 293 2.66 -18.51 -2.73
C ASN A 293 3.76 -18.02 -3.69
N ALA A 294 4.76 -17.30 -3.18
CA ALA A 294 5.90 -16.88 -3.95
C ALA A 294 6.69 -18.08 -4.49
N GLY A 295 6.92 -19.10 -3.64
CA GLY A 295 7.60 -20.33 -4.02
C GLY A 295 6.86 -21.11 -5.09
N ILE A 296 5.56 -21.30 -4.95
CA ILE A 296 4.72 -22.01 -5.93
C ILE A 296 4.74 -21.26 -7.28
N THR A 297 4.65 -19.94 -7.29
CA THR A 297 4.68 -19.13 -8.51
C THR A 297 6.06 -19.19 -9.19
N ALA A 298 7.15 -19.16 -8.41
CA ALA A 298 8.52 -19.15 -8.94
C ALA A 298 9.01 -20.54 -9.37
N LEU A 299 8.56 -21.60 -8.71
CA LEU A 299 9.09 -22.96 -8.87
C LEU A 299 9.10 -23.48 -10.32
N PRO A 300 8.02 -23.35 -11.13
CA PRO A 300 8.04 -23.84 -12.51
C PRO A 300 9.13 -23.19 -13.37
N ALA A 301 9.30 -21.88 -13.24
CA ALA A 301 10.33 -21.13 -13.97
C ALA A 301 11.75 -21.54 -13.53
N LEU A 302 11.96 -21.72 -12.23
CA LEU A 302 13.23 -22.17 -11.66
C LEU A 302 13.58 -23.61 -12.08
N LEU A 303 12.61 -24.51 -12.12
CA LEU A 303 12.81 -25.89 -12.59
C LEU A 303 13.16 -25.92 -14.08
N ASN A 304 12.49 -25.14 -14.92
CA ASN A 304 12.81 -25.02 -16.32
C ASN A 304 14.25 -24.54 -16.56
N ILE A 305 14.66 -23.50 -15.82
CA ILE A 305 16.06 -23.02 -15.90
C ILE A 305 17.03 -24.11 -15.47
N LYS A 306 16.76 -24.77 -14.33
CA LYS A 306 17.62 -25.86 -13.85
C LYS A 306 17.80 -26.93 -14.91
N GLN A 307 16.72 -27.34 -15.58
CA GLN A 307 16.78 -28.34 -16.65
C GLN A 307 17.60 -27.87 -17.85
N VAL A 308 17.40 -26.62 -18.32
CA VAL A 308 18.17 -26.05 -19.44
C VAL A 308 19.66 -25.94 -19.11
N MET A 309 20.00 -25.54 -17.87
CA MET A 309 21.37 -25.46 -17.41
C MET A 309 22.05 -26.84 -17.35
N GLN A 310 21.35 -27.84 -16.83
CA GLN A 310 21.85 -29.22 -16.79
C GLN A 310 22.11 -29.74 -18.21
N GLN A 311 21.20 -29.51 -19.16
CA GLN A 311 21.36 -29.91 -20.56
C GLN A 311 22.56 -29.21 -21.24
N ARG A 312 22.81 -27.96 -20.87
CA ARG A 312 23.92 -27.16 -21.46
C ARG A 312 25.22 -27.26 -20.68
N GLN A 313 25.29 -28.08 -19.62
CA GLN A 313 26.45 -28.25 -18.73
C GLN A 313 26.98 -26.92 -18.17
N VAL A 314 26.12 -25.94 -17.96
CA VAL A 314 26.47 -24.66 -17.37
C VAL A 314 26.43 -24.79 -15.86
N THR A 315 27.56 -24.63 -15.19
CA THR A 315 27.70 -24.66 -13.74
C THR A 315 27.99 -23.24 -13.23
N GLY A 316 27.51 -22.91 -12.05
CA GLY A 316 27.96 -21.71 -11.34
C GLY A 316 27.00 -20.49 -11.36
N ILE A 317 25.89 -20.50 -12.09
CA ILE A 317 24.93 -19.36 -12.11
C ILE A 317 24.28 -19.13 -10.74
N TRP A 318 24.15 -20.18 -9.92
CA TRP A 318 23.56 -20.10 -8.58
C TRP A 318 24.53 -19.66 -7.48
N ASN A 319 25.82 -19.50 -7.80
CA ASN A 319 26.85 -19.16 -6.82
C ASN A 319 27.15 -17.65 -6.74
N GLY A 320 26.50 -16.84 -7.56
CA GLY A 320 26.71 -15.40 -7.57
C GLY A 320 25.70 -14.66 -6.70
N LYS A 321 26.07 -13.46 -6.28
CA LYS A 321 25.17 -12.46 -5.69
C LYS A 321 24.29 -11.80 -6.77
N ASP A 322 24.35 -12.29 -7.99
CA ASP A 322 23.75 -11.71 -9.16
C ASP A 322 22.25 -12.05 -9.25
N GLU A 323 21.54 -11.25 -9.99
CA GLU A 323 20.12 -11.44 -10.27
C GLU A 323 19.90 -12.79 -10.98
N LEU A 324 18.71 -13.37 -10.76
CA LEU A 324 18.32 -14.58 -11.50
C LEU A 324 18.35 -14.30 -13.01
N PRO A 325 18.79 -15.27 -13.83
CA PRO A 325 18.87 -15.09 -15.29
C PRO A 325 17.52 -15.00 -16.00
N ILE A 326 16.45 -15.06 -15.25
CA ILE A 326 15.04 -14.98 -15.72
C ILE A 326 14.25 -14.06 -14.82
N GLU A 327 13.39 -13.28 -15.44
CA GLU A 327 12.38 -12.49 -14.74
C GLU A 327 11.20 -13.39 -14.33
N ILE A 328 10.85 -13.37 -13.04
CA ILE A 328 9.71 -14.09 -12.50
C ILE A 328 8.75 -13.04 -11.90
N ASP A 329 7.58 -12.86 -12.51
CA ASP A 329 6.56 -11.96 -11.96
C ASP A 329 5.80 -12.67 -10.83
N LEU A 330 6.04 -12.24 -9.59
CA LEU A 330 5.32 -12.69 -8.40
C LEU A 330 4.03 -11.90 -8.15
N GLY A 331 3.69 -10.97 -9.05
CA GLY A 331 2.53 -10.08 -8.92
C GLY A 331 2.81 -8.80 -8.12
N LYS A 332 1.89 -7.85 -8.24
CA LYS A 332 2.04 -6.51 -7.62
C LYS A 332 2.14 -6.57 -6.09
N GLN A 333 1.49 -7.54 -5.45
CA GLN A 333 1.46 -7.70 -4.00
C GLN A 333 2.80 -8.09 -3.41
N SER A 334 3.70 -8.68 -4.21
CA SER A 334 5.05 -9.09 -3.79
C SER A 334 6.11 -8.01 -4.03
N ARG A 335 5.72 -6.83 -4.46
CA ARG A 335 6.61 -5.68 -4.69
C ARG A 335 6.66 -4.82 -3.46
N TYR A 336 7.53 -5.17 -2.51
CA TYR A 336 7.60 -4.50 -1.20
C TYR A 336 8.31 -3.15 -1.22
N HIS A 337 9.27 -2.96 -2.13
CA HIS A 337 9.94 -1.67 -2.36
C HIS A 337 10.30 -1.50 -3.83
N SER A 338 10.48 -0.25 -4.22
CA SER A 338 10.86 0.07 -5.59
C SER A 338 12.33 -0.26 -5.85
N VAL A 339 12.59 -0.89 -6.99
CA VAL A 339 13.92 -1.19 -7.49
C VAL A 339 14.06 -0.60 -8.89
N PHE A 340 15.18 0.08 -9.15
CA PHE A 340 15.51 0.57 -10.47
C PHE A 340 16.76 -0.16 -10.99
N ALA A 341 16.61 -0.88 -12.10
CA ALA A 341 17.73 -1.43 -12.85
C ALA A 341 18.01 -0.56 -14.07
N CYS A 342 19.27 -0.14 -14.24
CA CYS A 342 19.65 0.67 -15.37
C CYS A 342 19.50 -0.12 -16.67
N PRO A 343 18.68 0.34 -17.64
CA PRO A 343 18.42 -0.43 -18.85
C PRO A 343 19.66 -0.54 -19.77
N ILE A 344 20.65 0.34 -19.59
CA ILE A 344 21.92 0.30 -20.36
C ILE A 344 22.91 -0.66 -19.73
N LEU A 345 23.19 -0.49 -18.43
CA LEU A 345 24.19 -1.29 -17.72
C LEU A 345 23.64 -2.60 -17.19
N ARG A 346 22.32 -2.75 -17.16
CA ARG A 346 21.59 -3.90 -16.59
C ARG A 346 21.99 -4.21 -15.15
N GLN A 347 22.28 -3.16 -14.38
CA GLN A 347 22.67 -3.22 -12.99
C GLN A 347 21.64 -2.45 -12.14
N GLN A 348 21.35 -2.98 -10.97
CA GLN A 348 20.51 -2.31 -9.99
C GLN A 348 21.16 -1.01 -9.52
N SER A 349 20.35 0.01 -9.29
CA SER A 349 20.83 1.27 -8.74
C SER A 349 21.26 1.12 -7.28
N THR A 350 22.31 1.84 -6.91
CA THR A 350 22.85 1.91 -5.55
C THR A 350 22.97 3.36 -5.13
N GLU A 351 23.32 3.63 -3.87
CA GLU A 351 23.58 5.00 -3.40
C GLU A 351 24.67 5.69 -4.17
N ASN A 352 25.73 4.95 -4.56
CA ASN A 352 26.85 5.47 -5.33
C ASN A 352 26.53 5.61 -6.82
N ASN A 353 25.60 4.79 -7.32
CA ASN A 353 25.15 4.78 -8.71
C ASN A 353 23.61 4.97 -8.81
N PRO A 354 23.08 6.14 -8.42
CA PRO A 354 21.65 6.40 -8.38
C PRO A 354 21.04 6.61 -9.77
N PRO A 355 19.70 6.49 -9.89
CA PRO A 355 18.97 6.79 -11.12
C PRO A 355 18.94 8.29 -11.39
N MET A 356 19.22 8.66 -12.64
CA MET A 356 19.25 10.02 -13.15
C MET A 356 18.20 10.19 -14.25
N LYS A 357 17.26 11.11 -14.06
CA LYS A 357 16.26 11.48 -15.05
C LYS A 357 16.81 12.51 -16.00
N LEU A 358 16.81 12.17 -17.26
CA LEU A 358 17.19 13.05 -18.37
C LEU A 358 16.08 14.09 -18.66
N VAL A 359 16.40 15.19 -19.34
CA VAL A 359 15.43 16.24 -19.73
C VAL A 359 14.30 15.66 -20.57
N CYS A 360 14.58 14.67 -21.41
CA CYS A 360 13.59 13.95 -22.21
C CYS A 360 12.68 13.00 -21.42
N GLY A 361 12.89 12.86 -20.11
CA GLY A 361 12.10 12.00 -19.23
C GLY A 361 12.63 10.57 -19.07
N HIS A 362 13.55 10.10 -19.90
CA HIS A 362 14.18 8.79 -19.75
C HIS A 362 15.09 8.75 -18.53
N VAL A 363 15.21 7.58 -17.91
CA VAL A 363 16.00 7.38 -16.70
C VAL A 363 17.10 6.37 -16.95
N ILE A 364 18.33 6.73 -16.54
CA ILE A 364 19.53 5.88 -16.62
C ILE A 364 20.32 6.01 -15.32
N SER A 365 21.22 5.10 -15.02
CA SER A 365 22.09 5.24 -13.84
C SER A 365 23.15 6.32 -14.04
N ARG A 366 23.69 6.86 -12.93
CA ARG A 366 24.77 7.85 -12.96
C ARG A 366 26.01 7.34 -13.72
N ASP A 367 26.37 6.09 -13.53
CA ASP A 367 27.51 5.50 -14.23
C ASP A 367 27.27 5.38 -15.73
N ALA A 368 26.04 5.06 -16.14
CA ALA A 368 25.66 5.07 -17.56
C ALA A 368 25.76 6.48 -18.15
N LEU A 369 25.26 7.48 -17.42
CA LEU A 369 25.37 8.90 -17.80
C LEU A 369 26.85 9.30 -18.00
N ASN A 370 27.71 8.97 -17.04
CA ASN A 370 29.13 9.27 -17.09
C ASN A 370 29.84 8.57 -18.26
N LYS A 371 29.54 7.29 -18.52
CA LYS A 371 30.11 6.54 -19.65
C LYS A 371 29.69 7.13 -20.99
N LEU A 372 28.43 7.49 -21.16
CA LEU A 372 27.93 8.11 -22.38
C LEU A 372 28.54 9.51 -22.63
N THR A 373 28.74 10.28 -21.57
CA THR A 373 29.41 11.59 -21.63
C THR A 373 30.89 11.45 -21.95
N SER A 374 31.57 10.47 -21.36
CA SER A 374 33.01 10.24 -21.58
C SER A 374 33.33 9.74 -23.00
N ALA A 375 32.40 8.97 -23.60
CA ALA A 375 32.55 8.48 -24.97
C ALA A 375 32.51 9.62 -26.02
N ASN A 376 31.90 10.74 -25.69
CA ASN A 376 31.70 11.90 -26.58
C ASN A 376 32.75 13.03 -26.40
N LYS A 377 33.84 12.81 -25.67
CA LYS A 377 34.84 13.83 -25.34
C LYS A 377 35.60 14.44 -26.53
N ASN A 378 35.37 13.97 -27.75
CA ASN A 378 36.02 14.51 -28.96
C ASN A 378 35.31 15.72 -29.60
N GLN A 379 34.23 16.23 -28.99
CA GLN A 379 33.56 17.45 -29.46
C GLN A 379 33.58 18.53 -28.37
N PHE A 380 33.83 19.76 -28.79
CA PHE A 380 33.98 20.97 -27.95
C PHE A 380 32.76 21.33 -27.08
N HIS A 381 31.66 20.57 -27.18
CA HIS A 381 30.50 20.63 -26.32
C HIS A 381 30.10 19.21 -25.88
N SER A 382 30.19 18.92 -24.59
CA SER A 382 29.79 17.64 -23.99
C SER A 382 28.26 17.47 -24.00
N ARG A 383 27.69 17.33 -25.20
CA ARG A 383 26.26 17.03 -25.34
C ARG A 383 26.04 15.53 -25.21
N LEU A 384 25.03 15.17 -24.42
CA LEU A 384 24.57 13.80 -24.25
C LEU A 384 23.39 13.53 -25.18
N LYS A 385 23.54 12.57 -26.10
CA LYS A 385 22.40 12.05 -26.84
C LYS A 385 21.71 10.96 -26.03
N CYS A 386 20.39 11.09 -25.86
CA CYS A 386 19.61 10.07 -25.17
C CYS A 386 19.67 8.74 -25.95
N PRO A 387 19.95 7.60 -25.29
CA PRO A 387 20.00 6.29 -25.97
C PRO A 387 18.63 5.78 -26.43
N TYR A 388 17.52 6.41 -25.97
CA TYR A 388 16.15 5.98 -26.23
C TYR A 388 15.36 6.92 -27.14
N CYS A 389 15.82 8.15 -27.29
CA CYS A 389 15.16 9.14 -28.16
C CYS A 389 16.21 10.06 -28.80
N PRO A 390 15.85 10.77 -29.89
CA PRO A 390 16.82 11.60 -30.63
C PRO A 390 17.23 12.90 -29.92
N MET A 391 16.80 13.13 -28.67
CA MET A 391 17.05 14.38 -27.96
C MET A 391 18.51 14.48 -27.49
N ASP A 392 19.16 15.59 -27.86
CA ASP A 392 20.45 16.00 -27.33
C ASP A 392 20.26 16.97 -26.17
N GLN A 393 21.00 16.74 -25.09
CA GLN A 393 20.87 17.51 -23.85
C GLN A 393 22.20 17.67 -23.13
N ASN A 394 22.26 18.59 -22.19
CA ASN A 394 23.43 18.75 -21.35
C ASN A 394 23.40 17.69 -20.23
N PRO A 395 24.48 16.95 -19.98
CA PRO A 395 24.54 15.98 -18.86
C PRO A 395 24.27 16.60 -17.49
N GLU A 396 24.60 17.87 -17.29
CA GLU A 396 24.38 18.59 -16.04
C GLU A 396 22.91 18.86 -15.73
N ASP A 397 22.04 18.84 -16.75
CA ASP A 397 20.59 19.01 -16.59
C ASP A 397 19.89 17.73 -16.08
N ALA A 398 20.61 16.62 -16.03
CA ALA A 398 20.06 15.37 -15.50
C ALA A 398 19.81 15.48 -13.99
N ARG A 399 18.60 15.09 -13.56
CA ARG A 399 18.18 15.20 -12.17
C ARG A 399 18.16 13.85 -11.48
N LEU A 400 18.67 13.82 -10.25
CA LEU A 400 18.53 12.68 -9.37
C LEU A 400 17.04 12.42 -9.09
N ILE A 401 16.61 11.17 -9.19
CA ILE A 401 15.28 10.74 -8.78
C ILE A 401 15.35 9.57 -7.82
N TYR A 402 14.25 9.36 -7.11
CA TYR A 402 14.09 8.30 -6.12
C TYR A 402 12.89 7.43 -6.52
N PHE A 403 13.03 6.12 -6.31
CA PHE A 403 11.99 5.12 -6.55
C PHE A 403 11.61 4.48 -5.24
#